data_692e36f759e09ad1fea94f75ab506b5e
#
_entry.id   692e36f759e09ad1fea94f75ab506b5e
#
_cell.length_a   1.000
_cell.length_b   1.000
_cell.length_c   1.000
_cell.angle_alpha   90.00
_cell.angle_beta   90.00
_cell.angle_gamma   90.00
#
_symmetry.space_group_name_H-M   'P 1'
#
loop_
_entity.id
_entity.type
_entity.pdbx_description
1 polymer ?
#
loop_
_entity_poly.entity_id
_entity_poly.type
_entity_poly.pdbx_seq_one_letter_code
_entity_poly.pdbx_strand_id
1 'polypeptide(L)'
;TMMSIMLPRAAVAAERIDEVIQTESSIVDIDEPETLTTHNGRIAFEHVCFRYPGATEDVLHDIDFVAEPGKTTAIIGSTGCGKSTLVNLIPRLYDVTDGKITLDGKDIRRIAMSDLREEIGYVPQKGILFSGTIASNLRFGKGDATEEEIERAADIAQATEFIDVKEDRYDSAIAQGGSNVSGGQKQRLAIARAIAKNPKICIFDDSFSALDLKTDAALRGALSENVTDSTIIIVAQRISTILHAEQILVLDEGRIVGKGTHEELLEHCEVYRQIAESQLSASELGMEESEVTICLLYTSPSPRDIS
;
A
#
# COMPACT_ATOMS: atom_id res chain seq x y z
N THR A 1 -56.72 -1.21 4.57
CA THR A 1 -55.95 -2.03 3.58
C THR A 1 -54.54 -1.50 3.31
N MET A 2 -54.34 -0.17 3.21
CA MET A 2 -53.00 0.39 2.95
C MET A 2 -52.06 0.23 4.16
N MET A 3 -52.53 0.45 5.37
CA MET A 3 -51.77 0.24 6.61
C MET A 3 -51.30 -1.22 6.79
N SER A 4 -52.14 -2.19 6.43
CA SER A 4 -51.79 -3.61 6.55
C SER A 4 -50.61 -4.06 5.64
N ILE A 5 -50.32 -3.26 4.60
CA ILE A 5 -49.17 -3.51 3.70
C ILE A 5 -47.96 -2.67 4.12
N MET A 6 -48.19 -1.46 4.60
CA MET A 6 -47.09 -0.55 4.96
C MET A 6 -46.40 -0.93 6.29
N LEU A 7 -47.18 -1.37 7.30
CA LEU A 7 -46.64 -1.77 8.60
C LEU A 7 -45.61 -2.90 8.52
N PRO A 8 -45.87 -4.04 7.82
CA PRO A 8 -44.84 -5.09 7.71
C PRO A 8 -43.60 -4.62 6.95
N ARG A 9 -43.75 -3.79 5.89
CA ARG A 9 -42.62 -3.24 5.17
C ARG A 9 -41.78 -2.29 6.02
N ALA A 10 -42.42 -1.43 6.80
CA ALA A 10 -41.74 -0.55 7.74
C ALA A 10 -41.03 -1.34 8.84
N ALA A 11 -41.64 -2.40 9.37
CA ALA A 11 -41.03 -3.26 10.37
C ALA A 11 -39.76 -3.95 9.82
N VAL A 12 -39.82 -4.54 8.64
CA VAL A 12 -38.64 -5.16 7.99
C VAL A 12 -37.55 -4.13 7.70
N ALA A 13 -37.90 -2.93 7.26
CA ALA A 13 -36.91 -1.86 7.05
C ALA A 13 -36.29 -1.40 8.38
N ALA A 14 -37.06 -1.28 9.44
CA ALA A 14 -36.58 -0.92 10.78
C ALA A 14 -35.64 -2.00 11.33
N GLU A 15 -35.98 -3.28 11.17
CA GLU A 15 -35.16 -4.42 11.60
C GLU A 15 -33.80 -4.41 10.89
N ARG A 16 -33.75 -4.17 9.57
CA ARG A 16 -32.49 -4.06 8.80
C ARG A 16 -31.64 -2.86 9.23
N ILE A 17 -32.28 -1.73 9.56
CA ILE A 17 -31.59 -0.54 10.08
C ILE A 17 -31.03 -0.83 11.47
N ASP A 18 -31.81 -1.48 12.32
CA ASP A 18 -31.42 -1.85 13.68
C ASP A 18 -30.26 -2.82 13.67
N GLU A 19 -30.26 -3.84 12.79
CA GLU A 19 -29.13 -4.77 12.58
C GLU A 19 -27.81 -4.03 12.28
N VAL A 20 -27.87 -3.01 11.42
CA VAL A 20 -26.67 -2.19 11.12
C VAL A 20 -26.25 -1.34 12.32
N ILE A 21 -27.20 -0.73 13.04
CA ILE A 21 -26.93 0.10 14.22
C ILE A 21 -26.35 -0.74 15.36
N GLN A 22 -26.83 -1.97 15.54
CA GLN A 22 -26.37 -2.90 16.58
C GLN A 22 -25.03 -3.60 16.23
N THR A 23 -24.55 -3.43 14.99
CA THR A 23 -23.27 -4.02 14.59
C THR A 23 -22.12 -3.31 15.31
N GLU A 24 -21.46 -4.02 16.20
CA GLU A 24 -20.27 -3.52 16.90
C GLU A 24 -19.02 -3.69 16.04
N SER A 25 -18.08 -2.74 16.17
CA SER A 25 -16.76 -2.87 15.54
C SER A 25 -15.98 -4.02 16.16
N SER A 26 -15.44 -4.90 15.33
CA SER A 26 -14.55 -5.98 15.79
C SER A 26 -13.17 -5.48 16.24
N ILE A 27 -12.77 -4.28 15.79
CA ILE A 27 -11.51 -3.62 16.15
C ILE A 27 -11.86 -2.43 17.05
N VAL A 28 -11.47 -2.51 18.30
CA VAL A 28 -11.70 -1.48 19.33
C VAL A 28 -10.41 -1.16 20.05
N ASP A 29 -10.32 0.04 20.60
CA ASP A 29 -9.21 0.41 21.48
C ASP A 29 -9.36 -0.31 22.82
N ILE A 30 -8.25 -0.57 23.48
CA ILE A 30 -8.23 -1.04 24.86
C ILE A 30 -8.57 0.13 25.81
N ASP A 31 -9.05 -0.18 27.02
CA ASP A 31 -9.48 0.83 28.00
C ASP A 31 -8.34 1.79 28.42
N GLU A 32 -7.10 1.29 28.49
CA GLU A 32 -5.90 2.08 28.85
C GLU A 32 -4.83 1.91 27.76
N PRO A 33 -4.90 2.70 26.65
CA PRO A 33 -3.90 2.63 25.60
C PRO A 33 -2.52 3.08 26.08
N GLU A 34 -1.48 2.43 25.57
CA GLU A 34 -0.09 2.83 25.80
C GLU A 34 0.26 4.05 24.93
N THR A 35 0.80 5.10 25.54
CA THR A 35 1.30 6.27 24.79
C THR A 35 2.60 5.93 24.09
N LEU A 36 2.74 6.28 22.81
CA LEU A 36 4.01 6.23 22.11
C LEU A 36 5.00 7.20 22.75
N THR A 37 6.17 6.68 23.12
CA THR A 37 7.27 7.50 23.71
C THR A 37 8.38 7.78 22.71
N THR A 38 8.40 7.04 21.62
CA THR A 38 9.32 7.19 20.48
C THR A 38 8.50 7.24 19.21
N HIS A 39 8.94 8.02 18.24
CA HIS A 39 8.27 8.26 16.96
C HIS A 39 9.28 8.05 15.82
N ASN A 40 9.95 6.90 15.82
CA ASN A 40 10.91 6.55 14.78
C ASN A 40 10.23 5.89 13.57
N GLY A 41 9.11 5.23 13.78
CA GLY A 41 8.37 4.53 12.73
C GLY A 41 8.90 3.12 12.42
N ARG A 42 9.63 2.49 13.36
CA ARG A 42 10.11 1.11 13.19
C ARG A 42 8.96 0.13 13.34
N ILE A 43 8.63 -0.59 12.26
CA ILE A 43 7.60 -1.64 12.25
C ILE A 43 8.28 -3.00 12.29
N ALA A 44 7.83 -3.89 13.20
CA ALA A 44 8.24 -5.28 13.21
C ALA A 44 7.03 -6.22 13.24
N PHE A 45 7.08 -7.23 12.39
CA PHE A 45 6.19 -8.38 12.39
C PHE A 45 6.90 -9.53 13.08
N GLU A 46 6.27 -10.13 14.07
CA GLU A 46 6.83 -11.21 14.87
C GLU A 46 5.87 -12.41 14.82
N HIS A 47 6.22 -13.43 14.04
CA HIS A 47 5.46 -14.66 13.83
C HIS A 47 3.98 -14.44 13.50
N VAL A 48 3.68 -13.47 12.62
CA VAL A 48 2.31 -13.05 12.33
C VAL A 48 1.61 -14.05 11.42
N CYS A 49 0.47 -14.57 11.92
CA CYS A 49 -0.53 -15.26 11.11
C CYS A 49 -1.80 -14.42 11.02
N PHE A 50 -2.49 -14.51 9.88
CA PHE A 50 -3.73 -13.77 9.70
C PHE A 50 -4.76 -14.57 8.90
N ARG A 51 -6.00 -14.53 9.40
CA ARG A 51 -7.20 -15.07 8.77
C ARG A 51 -8.31 -14.04 8.78
N TYR A 52 -8.99 -13.89 7.66
CA TYR A 52 -10.16 -13.01 7.61
C TYR A 52 -11.31 -13.56 8.47
N PRO A 53 -12.12 -12.70 9.08
CA PRO A 53 -13.31 -13.12 9.83
C PRO A 53 -14.21 -14.01 8.97
N GLY A 54 -14.57 -15.19 9.49
CA GLY A 54 -15.40 -16.18 8.81
C GLY A 54 -14.68 -17.08 7.80
N ALA A 55 -13.39 -16.87 7.52
CA ALA A 55 -12.59 -17.79 6.71
C ALA A 55 -12.14 -19.02 7.52
N THR A 56 -11.87 -20.12 6.83
CA THR A 56 -11.39 -21.38 7.44
C THR A 56 -9.87 -21.50 7.43
N GLU A 57 -9.19 -20.76 6.53
CA GLU A 57 -7.77 -20.87 6.29
C GLU A 57 -7.09 -19.52 6.51
N ASP A 58 -5.84 -19.56 6.92
CA ASP A 58 -5.00 -18.38 7.05
C ASP A 58 -4.59 -17.87 5.66
N VAL A 59 -4.51 -16.54 5.52
CA VAL A 59 -4.02 -15.86 4.31
C VAL A 59 -2.55 -15.51 4.45
N LEU A 60 -2.08 -15.29 5.70
CA LEU A 60 -0.68 -15.05 6.01
C LEU A 60 -0.23 -16.05 7.07
N HIS A 61 0.98 -16.58 6.87
CA HIS A 61 1.54 -17.65 7.69
C HIS A 61 2.95 -17.28 8.14
N ASP A 62 3.14 -17.15 9.45
CA ASP A 62 4.45 -16.98 10.10
C ASP A 62 5.30 -15.86 9.44
N ILE A 63 4.70 -14.70 9.31
CA ILE A 63 5.35 -13.52 8.72
C ILE A 63 6.27 -12.90 9.75
N ASP A 64 7.58 -12.82 9.42
CA ASP A 64 8.62 -12.26 10.28
C ASP A 64 9.55 -11.34 9.50
N PHE A 65 9.51 -10.05 9.79
CA PHE A 65 10.41 -9.05 9.23
C PHE A 65 10.38 -7.75 10.02
N VAL A 66 11.35 -6.89 9.75
CA VAL A 66 11.42 -5.54 10.29
C VAL A 66 11.56 -4.55 9.14
N ALA A 67 10.73 -3.50 9.16
CA ALA A 67 10.88 -2.31 8.32
C ALA A 67 11.51 -1.20 9.17
N GLU A 68 12.70 -0.77 8.77
CA GLU A 68 13.53 0.17 9.54
C GLU A 68 13.26 1.63 9.12
N PRO A 69 13.35 2.59 10.06
CA PRO A 69 13.26 4.01 9.75
C PRO A 69 14.28 4.45 8.69
N GLY A 70 13.87 5.35 7.82
CA GLY A 70 14.71 5.89 6.75
C GLY A 70 15.07 4.88 5.65
N LYS A 71 14.42 3.70 5.64
CA LYS A 71 14.64 2.65 4.64
C LYS A 71 13.37 2.27 3.92
N THR A 72 13.53 1.78 2.70
CA THR A 72 12.45 1.24 1.89
C THR A 72 12.41 -0.29 2.01
N THR A 73 11.27 -0.80 2.47
CA THR A 73 10.93 -2.23 2.43
C THR A 73 9.91 -2.44 1.32
N ALA A 74 10.29 -3.19 0.30
CA ALA A 74 9.41 -3.54 -0.81
C ALA A 74 8.80 -4.93 -0.62
N ILE A 75 7.57 -5.13 -1.08
CA ILE A 75 6.86 -6.40 -1.03
C ILE A 75 6.44 -6.76 -2.45
N ILE A 76 6.91 -7.89 -2.94
CA ILE A 76 6.59 -8.41 -4.27
C ILE A 76 6.10 -9.86 -4.17
N GLY A 77 5.38 -10.32 -5.19
CA GLY A 77 4.85 -11.67 -5.30
C GLY A 77 3.67 -11.74 -6.24
N SER A 78 3.16 -12.93 -6.48
CA SER A 78 2.03 -13.20 -7.36
C SER A 78 0.75 -12.47 -6.93
N THR A 79 -0.19 -12.32 -7.85
CA THR A 79 -1.51 -11.76 -7.52
C THR A 79 -2.23 -12.71 -6.56
N GLY A 80 -2.79 -12.15 -5.47
CA GLY A 80 -3.51 -12.94 -4.47
C GLY A 80 -2.65 -13.59 -3.39
N CYS A 81 -1.30 -13.44 -3.40
CA CYS A 81 -0.43 -14.03 -2.38
C CYS A 81 -0.48 -13.34 -0.99
N GLY A 82 -1.32 -12.31 -0.80
CA GLY A 82 -1.52 -11.67 0.51
C GLY A 82 -0.83 -10.31 0.72
N LYS A 83 -0.21 -9.69 -0.31
CA LYS A 83 0.53 -8.41 -0.17
C LYS A 83 -0.31 -7.28 0.44
N SER A 84 -1.47 -6.98 -0.13
CA SER A 84 -2.37 -5.93 0.39
C SER A 84 -2.92 -6.30 1.77
N THR A 85 -3.16 -7.60 2.03
CA THR A 85 -3.55 -8.09 3.35
C THR A 85 -2.48 -7.75 4.38
N LEU A 86 -1.21 -8.02 4.07
CA LEU A 86 -0.08 -7.76 4.97
C LEU A 86 0.01 -6.27 5.33
N VAL A 87 -0.02 -5.37 4.35
CA VAL A 87 0.09 -3.93 4.63
C VAL A 87 -1.15 -3.34 5.30
N ASN A 88 -2.33 -3.94 5.14
CA ASN A 88 -3.56 -3.55 5.82
C ASN A 88 -3.56 -3.85 7.33
N LEU A 89 -2.69 -4.75 7.78
CA LEU A 89 -2.54 -5.05 9.22
C LEU A 89 -1.80 -3.91 9.95
N ILE A 90 -0.93 -3.15 9.26
CA ILE A 90 -0.13 -2.10 9.89
C ILE A 90 -1.00 -0.96 10.44
N PRO A 91 -1.97 -0.36 9.68
CA PRO A 91 -2.89 0.63 10.22
C PRO A 91 -4.00 0.03 11.09
N ARG A 92 -3.87 -1.25 11.44
CA ARG A 92 -4.85 -2.01 12.24
C ARG A 92 -6.26 -1.91 11.62
N LEU A 93 -6.39 -2.24 10.32
CA LEU A 93 -7.69 -2.46 9.70
C LEU A 93 -8.25 -3.84 10.08
N TYR A 94 -7.38 -4.74 10.50
CA TYR A 94 -7.67 -6.05 11.09
C TYR A 94 -6.64 -6.33 12.19
N ASP A 95 -7.02 -7.08 13.22
CA ASP A 95 -6.07 -7.63 14.19
C ASP A 95 -5.51 -8.96 13.70
N VAL A 96 -4.26 -9.25 14.02
CA VAL A 96 -3.62 -10.52 13.68
C VAL A 96 -4.26 -11.69 14.42
N THR A 97 -4.28 -12.86 13.79
CA THR A 97 -4.82 -14.09 14.39
C THR A 97 -3.82 -14.70 15.38
N ASP A 98 -2.54 -14.64 15.06
CA ASP A 98 -1.44 -15.08 15.92
C ASP A 98 -0.22 -14.18 15.70
N GLY A 99 0.72 -14.18 16.65
CA GLY A 99 1.86 -13.27 16.64
C GLY A 99 1.49 -11.84 17.02
N LYS A 100 2.33 -10.90 16.66
CA LYS A 100 2.13 -9.47 16.93
C LYS A 100 2.84 -8.59 15.91
N ILE A 101 2.32 -7.37 15.75
CA ILE A 101 2.97 -6.29 15.02
C ILE A 101 3.32 -5.22 16.04
N THR A 102 4.53 -4.70 15.97
CA THR A 102 4.97 -3.65 16.89
C THR A 102 5.36 -2.39 16.13
N LEU A 103 5.02 -1.23 16.71
CA LEU A 103 5.51 0.09 16.31
C LEU A 103 6.46 0.58 17.41
N ASP A 104 7.72 0.82 17.04
CA ASP A 104 8.78 1.22 17.98
C ASP A 104 8.87 0.32 19.24
N GLY A 105 8.63 -1.00 19.03
CA GLY A 105 8.67 -2.03 20.07
C GLY A 105 7.37 -2.21 20.86
N LYS A 106 6.34 -1.40 20.63
CA LYS A 106 5.01 -1.55 21.25
C LYS A 106 4.04 -2.27 20.34
N ASP A 107 3.30 -3.24 20.88
CA ASP A 107 2.24 -3.93 20.14
C ASP A 107 1.17 -2.91 19.68
N ILE A 108 0.86 -2.86 18.39
CA ILE A 108 -0.09 -1.91 17.82
C ILE A 108 -1.51 -2.07 18.40
N ARG A 109 -1.84 -3.23 18.96
CA ARG A 109 -3.14 -3.47 19.62
C ARG A 109 -3.24 -2.74 20.97
N ARG A 110 -2.10 -2.32 21.54
CA ARG A 110 -2.02 -1.61 22.82
C ARG A 110 -1.90 -0.10 22.65
N ILE A 111 -1.76 0.39 21.43
CA ILE A 111 -1.72 1.82 21.08
C ILE A 111 -3.12 2.25 20.68
N ALA A 112 -3.53 3.47 21.06
CA ALA A 112 -4.79 4.04 20.57
C ALA A 112 -4.78 4.10 19.02
N MET A 113 -5.87 3.71 18.36
CA MET A 113 -5.92 3.70 16.89
C MET A 113 -5.70 5.07 16.27
N SER A 114 -6.13 6.15 16.95
CA SER A 114 -5.84 7.53 16.55
C SER A 114 -4.34 7.77 16.47
N ASP A 115 -3.60 7.42 17.53
CA ASP A 115 -2.17 7.66 17.65
C ASP A 115 -1.37 6.80 16.69
N LEU A 116 -1.74 5.51 16.55
CA LEU A 116 -1.15 4.61 15.57
C LEU A 116 -1.31 5.16 14.14
N ARG A 117 -2.53 5.55 13.79
CA ARG A 117 -2.84 6.04 12.43
C ARG A 117 -2.27 7.42 12.16
N GLU A 118 -2.02 8.22 13.21
CA GLU A 118 -1.34 9.51 13.06
C GLU A 118 0.08 9.33 12.52
N GLU A 119 0.79 8.29 12.92
CA GLU A 119 2.14 7.96 12.44
C GLU A 119 2.16 7.42 10.98
N ILE A 120 1.01 7.08 10.39
CA ILE A 120 0.93 6.37 9.11
C ILE A 120 0.30 7.22 8.02
N GLY A 121 1.00 7.36 6.89
CA GLY A 121 0.47 7.80 5.60
C GLY A 121 0.21 6.57 4.73
N TYR A 122 -1.06 6.28 4.46
CA TYR A 122 -1.46 5.10 3.69
C TYR A 122 -2.04 5.50 2.34
N VAL A 123 -1.48 4.96 1.27
CA VAL A 123 -1.95 5.15 -0.12
C VAL A 123 -2.47 3.80 -0.65
N PRO A 124 -3.78 3.64 -0.80
CA PRO A 124 -4.36 2.39 -1.29
C PRO A 124 -4.10 2.22 -2.79
N GLN A 125 -4.26 0.99 -3.28
CA GLN A 125 -4.11 0.62 -4.68
C GLN A 125 -4.94 1.52 -5.63
N LYS A 126 -6.15 1.87 -5.23
CA LYS A 126 -7.00 2.83 -5.95
C LYS A 126 -7.05 4.16 -5.21
N GLY A 127 -6.48 5.19 -5.80
CA GLY A 127 -6.57 6.55 -5.27
C GLY A 127 -8.01 7.04 -5.21
N ILE A 128 -8.51 7.29 -4.00
CA ILE A 128 -9.85 7.82 -3.77
C ILE A 128 -9.74 9.30 -3.44
N LEU A 129 -10.50 10.13 -4.16
CA LEU A 129 -10.62 11.56 -3.90
C LEU A 129 -12.04 11.89 -3.44
N PHE A 130 -12.12 12.84 -2.53
CA PHE A 130 -13.38 13.37 -2.03
C PHE A 130 -13.82 14.59 -2.85
N SER A 131 -15.14 14.82 -2.92
CA SER A 131 -15.68 16.05 -3.49
C SER A 131 -15.18 17.27 -2.71
N GLY A 132 -14.75 18.31 -3.43
CA GLY A 132 -14.20 19.52 -2.82
C GLY A 132 -13.15 20.12 -3.76
N THR A 133 -12.05 20.60 -3.23
CA THR A 133 -10.92 21.14 -4.01
C THR A 133 -9.70 20.22 -3.93
N ILE A 134 -8.68 20.48 -4.74
CA ILE A 134 -7.37 19.80 -4.62
C ILE A 134 -6.82 20.07 -3.20
N ALA A 135 -6.76 21.33 -2.76
CA ALA A 135 -6.28 21.69 -1.44
C ALA A 135 -7.03 20.96 -0.32
N SER A 136 -8.37 20.90 -0.37
CA SER A 136 -9.16 20.17 0.65
C SER A 136 -8.86 18.68 0.68
N ASN A 137 -8.56 18.09 -0.47
CA ASN A 137 -8.14 16.69 -0.55
C ASN A 137 -6.75 16.47 0.04
N LEU A 138 -5.80 17.36 -0.18
CA LEU A 138 -4.45 17.24 0.40
C LEU A 138 -4.47 17.44 1.92
N ARG A 139 -5.31 18.38 2.41
CA ARG A 139 -5.49 18.63 3.86
C ARG A 139 -6.30 17.55 4.58
N PHE A 140 -6.88 16.58 3.87
CA PHE A 140 -7.71 15.54 4.50
C PHE A 140 -6.94 14.72 5.54
N GLY A 141 -5.64 14.48 5.33
CA GLY A 141 -4.78 13.77 6.28
C GLY A 141 -4.30 14.62 7.45
N LYS A 142 -4.20 15.97 7.26
CA LYS A 142 -3.74 16.95 8.24
C LYS A 142 -4.50 18.25 7.99
N GLY A 143 -5.55 18.49 8.76
CA GLY A 143 -6.48 19.61 8.53
C GLY A 143 -5.87 21.00 8.63
N ASP A 144 -4.80 21.14 9.40
CA ASP A 144 -4.03 22.37 9.62
C ASP A 144 -2.76 22.49 8.73
N ALA A 145 -2.61 21.60 7.73
CA ALA A 145 -1.48 21.68 6.79
C ALA A 145 -1.42 23.04 6.10
N THR A 146 -0.25 23.67 6.13
CA THR A 146 0.01 24.98 5.52
C THR A 146 0.01 24.86 3.99
N GLU A 147 -0.03 26.00 3.29
CA GLU A 147 0.07 26.02 1.82
C GLU A 147 1.40 25.46 1.35
N GLU A 148 2.51 25.83 2.02
CA GLU A 148 3.84 25.31 1.70
C GLU A 148 3.92 23.80 1.89
N GLU A 149 3.29 23.24 2.93
CA GLU A 149 3.27 21.79 3.18
C GLU A 149 2.53 21.04 2.08
N ILE A 150 1.37 21.53 1.64
CA ILE A 150 0.61 20.91 0.54
C ILE A 150 1.28 21.10 -0.82
N GLU A 151 1.91 22.25 -1.09
CA GLU A 151 2.67 22.48 -2.31
C GLU A 151 3.90 21.57 -2.38
N ARG A 152 4.68 21.46 -1.29
CA ARG A 152 5.80 20.53 -1.19
C ARG A 152 5.34 19.09 -1.40
N ALA A 153 4.24 18.67 -0.77
CA ALA A 153 3.72 17.31 -0.93
C ALA A 153 3.26 17.04 -2.37
N ALA A 154 2.66 18.03 -3.03
CA ALA A 154 2.27 17.93 -4.44
C ALA A 154 3.49 17.84 -5.36
N ASP A 155 4.56 18.57 -5.07
CA ASP A 155 5.80 18.54 -5.83
C ASP A 155 6.49 17.16 -5.71
N ILE A 156 6.66 16.65 -4.50
CA ILE A 156 7.18 15.30 -4.25
C ILE A 156 6.35 14.25 -5.00
N ALA A 157 5.01 14.36 -4.97
CA ALA A 157 4.10 13.46 -5.66
C ALA A 157 4.02 13.68 -7.18
N GLN A 158 4.84 14.58 -7.74
CA GLN A 158 4.84 14.94 -9.16
C GLN A 158 3.47 15.45 -9.64
N ALA A 159 2.70 16.10 -8.75
CA ALA A 159 1.36 16.58 -9.03
C ALA A 159 1.33 18.05 -9.51
N THR A 160 2.35 18.83 -9.21
CA THR A 160 2.45 20.27 -9.50
C THR A 160 2.23 20.57 -10.99
N GLU A 161 2.82 19.75 -11.88
CA GLU A 161 2.72 19.94 -13.33
C GLU A 161 1.26 20.06 -13.80
N PHE A 162 0.36 19.17 -13.35
CA PHE A 162 -1.04 19.22 -13.79
C PHE A 162 -1.91 20.13 -12.92
N ILE A 163 -1.46 20.50 -11.72
CA ILE A 163 -2.15 21.48 -10.87
C ILE A 163 -1.96 22.89 -11.44
N ASP A 164 -0.73 23.24 -11.82
CA ASP A 164 -0.38 24.58 -12.28
C ASP A 164 -1.05 24.97 -13.60
N VAL A 165 -1.41 23.99 -14.45
CA VAL A 165 -2.14 24.26 -15.69
C VAL A 165 -3.64 24.48 -15.49
N LYS A 166 -4.16 24.27 -14.28
CA LYS A 166 -5.56 24.54 -13.94
C LYS A 166 -5.74 26.02 -13.59
N GLU A 167 -6.86 26.61 -14.00
CA GLU A 167 -7.18 28.02 -13.76
C GLU A 167 -7.15 28.38 -12.27
N ASP A 168 -7.76 27.53 -11.43
CA ASP A 168 -7.85 27.74 -9.97
C ASP A 168 -6.76 26.97 -9.20
N ARG A 169 -5.75 26.38 -9.87
CA ARG A 169 -4.66 25.62 -9.25
C ARG A 169 -5.17 24.68 -8.14
N TYR A 170 -4.75 24.91 -6.88
CA TYR A 170 -5.13 24.11 -5.71
C TYR A 170 -6.61 24.24 -5.31
N ASP A 171 -7.28 25.33 -5.69
CA ASP A 171 -8.71 25.54 -5.46
C ASP A 171 -9.59 24.89 -6.54
N SER A 172 -8.98 24.28 -7.55
CA SER A 172 -9.69 23.56 -8.61
C SER A 172 -10.57 22.46 -8.05
N ALA A 173 -11.82 22.42 -8.51
CA ALA A 173 -12.83 21.50 -8.03
C ALA A 173 -12.48 20.03 -8.36
N ILE A 174 -12.66 19.15 -7.41
CA ILE A 174 -12.66 17.69 -7.54
C ILE A 174 -14.09 17.19 -7.42
N ALA A 175 -14.58 16.55 -8.47
CA ALA A 175 -15.90 15.93 -8.49
C ALA A 175 -15.92 14.66 -7.62
N GLN A 176 -17.11 14.15 -7.31
CA GLN A 176 -17.29 12.94 -6.51
C GLN A 176 -16.47 11.77 -7.08
N GLY A 177 -15.65 11.14 -6.23
CA GLY A 177 -14.76 10.06 -6.61
C GLY A 177 -13.66 10.48 -7.60
N GLY A 178 -13.43 11.78 -7.80
CA GLY A 178 -12.44 12.30 -8.73
C GLY A 178 -12.74 12.02 -10.20
N SER A 179 -14.03 11.99 -10.60
CA SER A 179 -14.41 11.64 -11.97
C SER A 179 -13.89 12.63 -13.04
N ASN A 180 -13.47 13.82 -12.64
CA ASN A 180 -12.92 14.88 -13.52
C ASN A 180 -11.38 14.90 -13.58
N VAL A 181 -10.71 13.91 -13.03
CA VAL A 181 -9.25 13.75 -13.10
C VAL A 181 -8.87 12.33 -13.56
N SER A 182 -7.72 12.20 -14.23
CA SER A 182 -7.25 10.91 -14.74
C SER A 182 -6.84 9.96 -13.60
N GLY A 183 -6.71 8.64 -13.87
CA GLY A 183 -6.26 7.65 -12.89
C GLY A 183 -4.90 7.99 -12.28
N GLY A 184 -3.92 8.36 -13.12
CA GLY A 184 -2.59 8.77 -12.65
C GLY A 184 -2.62 10.08 -11.83
N GLN A 185 -3.49 11.04 -12.19
CA GLN A 185 -3.67 12.25 -11.39
C GLN A 185 -4.30 11.95 -10.03
N LYS A 186 -5.32 11.09 -9.97
CA LYS A 186 -5.90 10.61 -8.71
C LYS A 186 -4.85 10.00 -7.80
N GLN A 187 -4.01 9.15 -8.37
CA GLN A 187 -2.98 8.45 -7.62
C GLN A 187 -1.95 9.43 -7.08
N ARG A 188 -1.46 10.37 -7.90
CA ARG A 188 -0.53 11.41 -7.45
C ARG A 188 -1.12 12.30 -6.35
N LEU A 189 -2.40 12.68 -6.43
CA LEU A 189 -3.06 13.42 -5.36
C LEU A 189 -3.25 12.58 -4.08
N ALA A 190 -3.52 11.29 -4.19
CA ALA A 190 -3.58 10.40 -3.04
C ALA A 190 -2.21 10.23 -2.36
N ILE A 191 -1.15 10.16 -3.15
CA ILE A 191 0.24 10.14 -2.66
C ILE A 191 0.58 11.48 -1.98
N ALA A 192 0.28 12.62 -2.62
CA ALA A 192 0.49 13.95 -2.03
C ALA A 192 -0.24 14.11 -0.69
N ARG A 193 -1.49 13.64 -0.58
CA ARG A 193 -2.25 13.62 0.67
C ARG A 193 -1.54 12.86 1.79
N ALA A 194 -0.98 11.70 1.49
CA ALA A 194 -0.25 10.91 2.47
C ALA A 194 1.04 11.60 2.91
N ILE A 195 1.77 12.22 1.98
CA ILE A 195 3.01 12.96 2.24
C ILE A 195 2.74 14.25 3.03
N ALA A 196 1.66 14.99 2.70
CA ALA A 196 1.29 16.24 3.39
C ALA A 196 1.09 16.05 4.90
N LYS A 197 0.73 14.85 5.32
CA LYS A 197 0.62 14.45 6.73
C LYS A 197 1.97 14.42 7.45
N ASN A 198 3.08 14.31 6.71
CA ASN A 198 4.44 14.12 7.22
C ASN A 198 4.56 12.92 8.18
N PRO A 199 4.09 11.73 7.79
CA PRO A 199 4.01 10.57 8.65
C PRO A 199 5.38 9.93 8.87
N LYS A 200 5.53 9.15 9.95
CA LYS A 200 6.74 8.36 10.22
C LYS A 200 6.77 7.07 9.40
N ILE A 201 5.64 6.63 8.90
CA ILE A 201 5.51 5.43 8.06
C ILE A 201 4.69 5.77 6.83
N CYS A 202 5.26 5.58 5.64
CA CYS A 202 4.57 5.72 4.36
C CYS A 202 4.31 4.32 3.77
N ILE A 203 3.05 4.00 3.53
CA ILE A 203 2.64 2.73 2.91
C ILE A 203 2.02 3.02 1.54
N PHE A 204 2.58 2.41 0.49
CA PHE A 204 2.13 2.50 -0.88
C PHE A 204 1.68 1.12 -1.37
N ASP A 205 0.38 0.87 -1.36
CA ASP A 205 -0.18 -0.41 -1.83
C ASP A 205 -0.42 -0.34 -3.34
N ASP A 206 0.52 -0.90 -4.12
CA ASP A 206 0.53 -0.93 -5.60
C ASP A 206 0.22 0.44 -6.25
N SER A 207 0.64 1.51 -5.56
CA SER A 207 0.25 2.88 -5.88
C SER A 207 0.96 3.45 -7.11
N PHE A 208 2.03 2.81 -7.56
CA PHE A 208 2.85 3.26 -8.70
C PHE A 208 2.41 2.63 -10.02
N SER A 209 1.61 1.57 -10.00
CA SER A 209 1.18 0.83 -11.20
C SER A 209 0.36 1.66 -12.18
N ALA A 210 -0.36 2.67 -11.69
CA ALA A 210 -1.17 3.59 -12.51
C ALA A 210 -0.35 4.74 -13.14
N LEU A 211 0.95 4.84 -12.84
CA LEU A 211 1.84 5.86 -13.34
C LEU A 211 2.64 5.36 -14.55
N ASP A 212 2.97 6.27 -15.46
CA ASP A 212 3.95 5.99 -16.50
C ASP A 212 5.35 5.87 -15.91
N LEU A 213 6.26 5.19 -16.61
CA LEU A 213 7.62 4.87 -16.12
C LEU A 213 8.43 6.11 -15.74
N LYS A 214 8.27 7.22 -16.46
CA LYS A 214 9.00 8.47 -16.20
C LYS A 214 8.52 9.11 -14.90
N THR A 215 7.21 9.22 -14.73
CA THR A 215 6.59 9.76 -13.52
C THR A 215 6.87 8.89 -12.31
N ASP A 216 6.81 7.56 -12.45
CA ASP A 216 7.19 6.59 -11.39
C ASP A 216 8.65 6.79 -10.93
N ALA A 217 9.59 6.86 -11.86
CA ALA A 217 11.00 7.07 -11.53
C ALA A 217 11.26 8.43 -10.85
N ALA A 218 10.65 9.52 -11.36
CA ALA A 218 10.77 10.85 -10.77
C ALA A 218 10.18 10.91 -9.36
N LEU A 219 9.01 10.29 -9.16
CA LEU A 219 8.36 10.22 -7.85
C LEU A 219 9.21 9.46 -6.82
N ARG A 220 9.78 8.31 -7.19
CA ARG A 220 10.67 7.54 -6.30
C ARG A 220 11.94 8.30 -5.95
N GLY A 221 12.54 9.00 -6.93
CA GLY A 221 13.67 9.89 -6.68
C GLY A 221 13.31 10.98 -5.68
N ALA A 222 12.18 11.68 -5.88
CA ALA A 222 11.69 12.71 -4.99
C ALA A 222 11.37 12.17 -3.57
N LEU A 223 10.80 10.96 -3.46
CA LEU A 223 10.56 10.32 -2.15
C LEU A 223 11.88 10.05 -1.43
N SER A 224 12.88 9.47 -2.09
CA SER A 224 14.17 9.15 -1.48
C SER A 224 14.94 10.39 -1.01
N GLU A 225 14.78 11.52 -1.69
CA GLU A 225 15.44 12.78 -1.35
C GLU A 225 14.72 13.57 -0.23
N ASN A 226 13.39 13.48 -0.17
CA ASN A 226 12.58 14.37 0.68
C ASN A 226 11.90 13.66 1.86
N VAL A 227 11.83 12.33 1.87
CA VAL A 227 11.19 11.51 2.91
C VAL A 227 12.22 10.57 3.54
N THR A 228 13.29 11.17 4.06
CA THR A 228 14.48 10.45 4.55
C THR A 228 14.33 9.85 5.94
N ASP A 229 13.45 10.41 6.78
CA ASP A 229 13.28 10.00 8.17
C ASP A 229 12.13 9.01 8.37
N SER A 230 11.36 8.73 7.31
CA SER A 230 10.20 7.84 7.39
C SER A 230 10.55 6.43 6.93
N THR A 231 9.88 5.46 7.52
CA THR A 231 9.85 4.08 7.02
C THR A 231 8.98 4.02 5.79
N ILE A 232 9.52 3.56 4.66
CA ILE A 232 8.77 3.43 3.40
C ILE A 232 8.46 1.96 3.16
N ILE A 233 7.18 1.63 2.98
CA ILE A 233 6.72 0.28 2.64
C ILE A 233 6.01 0.35 1.29
N ILE A 234 6.52 -0.39 0.29
CA ILE A 234 6.01 -0.38 -1.08
C ILE A 234 5.54 -1.78 -1.45
N VAL A 235 4.27 -1.94 -1.72
CA VAL A 235 3.77 -3.12 -2.45
C VAL A 235 3.89 -2.83 -3.94
N ALA A 236 4.58 -3.69 -4.68
CA ALA A 236 4.80 -3.51 -6.10
C ALA A 236 4.49 -4.79 -6.89
N GLN A 237 4.11 -4.59 -8.15
CA GLN A 237 3.99 -5.65 -9.15
C GLN A 237 5.15 -5.63 -10.15
N ARG A 238 5.89 -4.51 -10.21
CA ARG A 238 7.02 -4.32 -11.14
C ARG A 238 8.34 -4.34 -10.40
N ILE A 239 9.27 -5.14 -10.89
CA ILE A 239 10.65 -5.19 -10.36
C ILE A 239 11.32 -3.82 -10.47
N SER A 240 11.12 -3.10 -11.60
CA SER A 240 11.70 -1.77 -11.82
C SER A 240 11.35 -0.75 -10.73
N THR A 241 10.22 -0.92 -10.05
CA THR A 241 9.79 -0.04 -8.94
C THR A 241 10.60 -0.28 -7.67
N ILE A 242 11.17 -1.48 -7.48
CA ILE A 242 11.76 -1.91 -6.21
C ILE A 242 13.25 -2.25 -6.29
N LEU A 243 13.90 -2.04 -7.43
CA LEU A 243 15.31 -2.37 -7.66
C LEU A 243 16.26 -1.82 -6.60
N HIS A 244 15.97 -0.63 -6.08
CA HIS A 244 16.83 0.09 -5.13
C HIS A 244 16.29 0.05 -3.70
N ALA A 245 15.31 -0.82 -3.39
CA ALA A 245 14.85 -1.00 -2.03
C ALA A 245 15.93 -1.68 -1.18
N GLU A 246 16.14 -1.18 0.04
CA GLU A 246 17.12 -1.74 0.98
C GLU A 246 16.72 -3.13 1.46
N GLN A 247 15.43 -3.44 1.40
CA GLN A 247 14.89 -4.76 1.70
C GLN A 247 13.73 -5.08 0.75
N ILE A 248 13.77 -6.24 0.14
CA ILE A 248 12.68 -6.79 -0.67
C ILE A 248 12.19 -8.07 0.01
N LEU A 249 10.89 -8.16 0.24
CA LEU A 249 10.19 -9.35 0.73
C LEU A 249 9.47 -10.00 -0.44
N VAL A 250 9.81 -11.24 -0.73
CA VAL A 250 9.13 -12.06 -1.75
C VAL A 250 8.04 -12.86 -1.06
N LEU A 251 6.80 -12.52 -1.36
CA LEU A 251 5.64 -13.18 -0.78
C LEU A 251 5.07 -14.21 -1.77
N ASP A 252 4.90 -15.44 -1.32
CA ASP A 252 4.28 -16.52 -2.07
C ASP A 252 3.39 -17.35 -1.15
N GLU A 253 2.14 -17.62 -1.59
CA GLU A 253 1.13 -18.33 -0.81
C GLU A 253 1.05 -17.93 0.67
N GLY A 254 1.07 -16.62 0.94
CA GLY A 254 0.99 -16.06 2.30
C GLY A 254 2.25 -16.21 3.15
N ARG A 255 3.38 -16.61 2.59
CA ARG A 255 4.68 -16.79 3.27
C ARG A 255 5.75 -15.92 2.66
N ILE A 256 6.71 -15.47 3.47
CA ILE A 256 7.93 -14.84 2.95
C ILE A 256 8.88 -15.96 2.53
N VAL A 257 9.07 -16.12 1.20
CA VAL A 257 9.95 -17.12 0.60
C VAL A 257 11.33 -16.57 0.24
N GLY A 258 11.50 -15.24 0.29
CA GLY A 258 12.78 -14.57 0.07
C GLY A 258 12.81 -13.22 0.77
N LYS A 259 13.97 -12.84 1.30
CA LYS A 259 14.21 -11.54 1.95
C LYS A 259 15.66 -11.12 1.69
N GLY A 260 15.86 -9.93 1.14
CA GLY A 260 17.18 -9.39 0.82
C GLY A 260 17.10 -8.22 -0.16
N THR A 261 18.23 -7.85 -0.72
CA THR A 261 18.35 -6.88 -1.82
C THR A 261 17.99 -7.54 -3.17
N HIS A 262 17.88 -6.73 -4.22
CA HIS A 262 17.65 -7.23 -5.57
C HIS A 262 18.70 -8.27 -5.99
N GLU A 263 19.97 -7.97 -5.78
CA GLU A 263 21.11 -8.83 -6.17
C GLU A 263 21.07 -10.16 -5.39
N GLU A 264 20.92 -10.10 -4.05
CA GLU A 264 20.82 -11.29 -3.20
C GLU A 264 19.65 -12.20 -3.59
N LEU A 265 18.50 -11.62 -3.94
CA LEU A 265 17.32 -12.38 -4.33
C LEU A 265 17.42 -12.98 -5.73
N LEU A 266 18.08 -12.32 -6.67
CA LEU A 266 18.38 -12.91 -7.98
C LEU A 266 19.27 -14.16 -7.83
N GLU A 267 20.19 -14.15 -6.88
CA GLU A 267 21.11 -15.27 -6.62
C GLU A 267 20.45 -16.41 -5.84
N HIS A 268 19.64 -16.08 -4.82
CA HIS A 268 19.21 -17.06 -3.81
C HIS A 268 17.72 -17.36 -3.77
N CYS A 269 16.87 -16.62 -4.51
CA CYS A 269 15.42 -16.82 -4.50
C CYS A 269 14.86 -17.13 -5.88
N GLU A 270 14.52 -18.40 -6.10
CA GLU A 270 13.98 -18.87 -7.39
C GLU A 270 12.70 -18.13 -7.80
N VAL A 271 11.77 -17.93 -6.87
CA VAL A 271 10.50 -17.21 -7.12
C VAL A 271 10.77 -15.79 -7.58
N TYR A 272 11.72 -15.07 -6.94
CA TYR A 272 12.10 -13.72 -7.33
C TYR A 272 12.74 -13.69 -8.71
N ARG A 273 13.62 -14.64 -9.01
CA ARG A 273 14.29 -14.77 -10.31
C ARG A 273 13.27 -14.95 -11.42
N GLN A 274 12.32 -15.85 -11.27
CA GLN A 274 11.24 -16.07 -12.25
C GLN A 274 10.42 -14.80 -12.51
N ILE A 275 10.09 -14.02 -11.45
CA ILE A 275 9.40 -12.73 -11.61
C ILE A 275 10.31 -11.76 -12.38
N ALA A 276 11.60 -11.67 -12.05
CA ALA A 276 12.54 -10.76 -12.67
C ALA A 276 12.76 -11.10 -14.15
N GLU A 277 12.99 -12.36 -14.50
CA GLU A 277 13.15 -12.84 -15.88
C GLU A 277 11.90 -12.57 -16.75
N SER A 278 10.73 -12.56 -16.16
CA SER A 278 9.48 -12.22 -16.87
C SER A 278 9.32 -10.72 -17.18
N GLN A 279 10.05 -9.84 -16.49
CA GLN A 279 9.85 -8.40 -16.54
C GLN A 279 11.07 -7.60 -17.01
N LEU A 280 12.26 -8.12 -16.83
CA LEU A 280 13.53 -7.44 -17.14
C LEU A 280 14.18 -8.06 -18.39
N SER A 281 14.89 -7.25 -19.17
CA SER A 281 15.70 -7.74 -20.27
C SER A 281 16.96 -8.46 -19.75
N ALA A 282 17.57 -9.32 -20.58
CA ALA A 282 18.79 -10.05 -20.21
C ALA A 282 19.94 -9.12 -19.79
N SER A 283 20.04 -7.95 -20.41
CA SER A 283 21.04 -6.92 -20.04
C SER A 283 20.79 -6.28 -18.67
N GLU A 284 19.52 -6.15 -18.25
CA GLU A 284 19.13 -5.63 -16.93
C GLU A 284 19.30 -6.67 -15.82
N LEU A 285 19.27 -7.96 -16.18
CA LEU A 285 19.54 -9.08 -15.28
C LEU A 285 21.05 -9.35 -15.10
N GLY A 286 21.94 -8.66 -15.86
CA GLY A 286 23.37 -8.90 -15.83
C GLY A 286 23.79 -10.25 -16.45
N MET A 287 22.92 -10.87 -17.25
CA MET A 287 23.19 -12.12 -17.95
C MET A 287 24.05 -11.86 -19.19
N GLU A 288 25.14 -12.62 -19.36
CA GLU A 288 25.93 -12.59 -20.60
C GLU A 288 25.12 -13.18 -21.77
N GLU A 289 25.31 -12.66 -22.98
CA GLU A 289 24.57 -13.10 -24.20
C GLU A 289 24.62 -14.62 -24.45
N SER A 290 25.57 -15.33 -23.88
CA SER A 290 25.71 -16.79 -23.98
C SER A 290 24.64 -17.58 -23.21
N GLU A 291 24.05 -17.02 -22.16
CA GLU A 291 23.03 -17.70 -21.34
C GLU A 291 21.62 -17.55 -21.91
N VAL A 292 21.38 -16.48 -22.68
CA VAL A 292 20.08 -16.22 -23.33
C VAL A 292 19.73 -17.28 -24.36
N THR A 293 20.72 -17.85 -25.04
CA THR A 293 20.53 -18.89 -26.06
C THR A 293 20.02 -20.22 -25.48
N ILE A 294 20.36 -20.53 -24.24
CA ILE A 294 19.96 -21.76 -23.56
C ILE A 294 18.51 -21.70 -23.10
N CYS A 295 18.06 -20.54 -22.63
CA CYS A 295 16.67 -20.35 -22.17
C CYS A 295 15.65 -20.42 -23.31
N LEU A 296 16.00 -19.94 -24.51
CA LEU A 296 15.13 -20.01 -25.70
C LEU A 296 14.97 -21.42 -26.29
N LEU A 297 15.90 -22.35 -25.98
CA LEU A 297 15.85 -23.74 -26.42
C LEU A 297 14.90 -24.63 -25.60
N TYR A 298 14.46 -24.17 -24.41
CA TYR A 298 13.54 -24.92 -23.56
C TYR A 298 12.05 -24.59 -23.75
N THR A 299 11.70 -23.64 -24.61
CA THR A 299 10.31 -23.47 -25.05
C THR A 299 10.00 -24.44 -26.18
N SER A 300 9.64 -25.67 -25.85
CA SER A 300 9.11 -26.65 -26.80
C SER A 300 7.93 -26.08 -27.57
N PRO A 301 7.90 -26.21 -28.91
CA PRO A 301 6.72 -25.85 -29.67
C PRO A 301 5.56 -26.80 -29.28
N SER A 302 4.38 -26.22 -29.10
CA SER A 302 3.14 -26.92 -28.82
C SER A 302 2.87 -27.97 -29.90
N PRO A 303 2.35 -29.19 -29.58
CA PRO A 303 2.09 -30.27 -30.54
C PRO A 303 0.97 -29.99 -31.60
N ARG A 304 0.60 -28.73 -31.81
CA ARG A 304 -0.51 -28.35 -32.73
C ARG A 304 -0.08 -27.83 -34.10
N ASP A 305 1.21 -27.75 -34.38
CA ASP A 305 1.72 -27.23 -35.66
C ASP A 305 2.24 -28.34 -36.61
N ILE A 306 1.77 -29.56 -36.44
CA ILE A 306 2.02 -30.66 -37.41
C ILE A 306 0.68 -31.21 -37.87
N SER A 307 0.07 -30.57 -38.86
CA SER A 307 -0.85 -31.19 -39.80
C SER A 307 -1.06 -30.30 -41.01
#